data_a5ada5b8280a853bc4568dbed76099e9
#
_entry.id   a5ada5b8280a853bc4568dbed76099e9
#
_cell.length_a   1.000
_cell.length_b   1.000
_cell.length_c   1.000
_cell.angle_alpha   90.00
_cell.angle_beta   90.00
_cell.angle_gamma   90.00
#
_symmetry.space_group_name_H-M   'P 1'
#
loop_
_entity.id
_entity.type
_entity.pdbx_description
1 polymer ?
#
loop_
_entity_poly.entity_id
_entity_poly.type
_entity_poly.pdbx_seq_one_letter_code
_entity_poly.pdbx_strand_id
1 'polypeptide(L)'
;MEDTLFSNKIKRPLADRLRPTKLEEVVGQDQIVGADAPLGRMLKSGKISSFILWGPPGCGKTTIARLIAEYTNLYFEQISAVFSGVADLKRVFQYAQERRANQGKGTLLFVDEIHRFNKSQQDGFLPYVEDGTVILVGATTENPSFELNSALLSRCQVFVLNRLTPDDFEILLERAEKEEGRKLPVDEEARDFIKEIADGDGRYILNIAENIWSYAQNGETFNKEQILNIIRSRAPIYDKGRDGHYNLISAVHKSLRGSDVDAALYWVARMLVAGEDPRYILRRLLRFSVEDVSLADPNAVNQAIACSETYERLGSPEGELAIMQLTAYLATAPKSASVYKAMHKAFDAARQTGSLMPPKHILNAPTKLMKDLGYKKDYIYDQDLEDGFSGQNYFPDGMSRAKYYNPVDRGFEREIKKRIEYFDRLRKEKQAKMKEKND
;
A
#
# COMPACT_ATOMS: atom_id res chain seq x y z
N MET A 1 -6.28 -26.40 47.86
CA MET A 1 -5.54 -25.19 47.52
C MET A 1 -6.57 -24.08 47.40
N GLU A 2 -6.51 -23.14 48.31
CA GLU A 2 -7.51 -22.11 48.53
C GLU A 2 -7.64 -21.19 47.31
N ASP A 3 -8.88 -21.04 46.81
CA ASP A 3 -9.24 -20.01 45.84
C ASP A 3 -9.01 -18.63 46.47
N THR A 4 -7.94 -17.96 46.06
CA THR A 4 -7.68 -16.59 46.46
C THR A 4 -8.73 -15.66 45.86
N LEU A 5 -9.42 -14.89 46.72
CA LEU A 5 -10.48 -13.90 46.41
C LEU A 5 -10.11 -12.80 45.42
N PHE A 6 -8.93 -12.86 44.77
CA PHE A 6 -8.42 -11.91 43.78
C PHE A 6 -8.09 -12.50 42.38
N SER A 7 -8.55 -13.71 42.08
CA SER A 7 -8.46 -14.21 40.71
C SER A 7 -9.55 -13.59 39.81
N ASN A 8 -9.54 -12.28 39.64
CA ASN A 8 -10.20 -11.64 38.50
C ASN A 8 -9.49 -12.15 37.25
N LYS A 9 -9.94 -13.28 36.69
CA LYS A 9 -9.52 -13.74 35.35
C LYS A 9 -9.82 -12.60 34.38
N ILE A 10 -8.79 -11.86 33.99
CA ILE A 10 -8.91 -10.84 32.96
C ILE A 10 -9.54 -11.53 31.75
N LYS A 11 -10.81 -11.20 31.47
CA LYS A 11 -11.56 -11.77 30.35
C LYS A 11 -10.82 -11.34 29.06
N ARG A 12 -10.38 -12.31 28.26
CA ARG A 12 -9.72 -12.00 26.98
C ARG A 12 -10.69 -11.20 26.10
N PRO A 13 -10.18 -10.29 25.25
CA PRO A 13 -11.01 -9.55 24.29
C PRO A 13 -11.87 -10.50 23.46
N LEU A 14 -13.09 -10.08 23.14
CA LEU A 14 -14.05 -10.87 22.39
C LEU A 14 -13.49 -11.36 21.05
N ALA A 15 -12.79 -10.49 20.34
CA ALA A 15 -12.12 -10.82 19.09
C ALA A 15 -11.05 -11.92 19.21
N ASP A 16 -10.45 -12.11 20.39
CA ASP A 16 -9.50 -13.20 20.65
C ASP A 16 -10.22 -14.49 21.07
N ARG A 17 -11.31 -14.39 21.83
CA ARG A 17 -12.16 -15.53 22.22
C ARG A 17 -12.85 -16.17 21.04
N LEU A 18 -13.32 -15.35 20.09
CA LEU A 18 -14.01 -15.79 18.85
C LEU A 18 -13.08 -16.10 17.69
N ARG A 19 -11.78 -16.15 17.94
CA ARG A 19 -10.82 -16.50 16.88
C ARG A 19 -11.12 -17.92 16.38
N PRO A 20 -11.33 -18.10 15.07
CA PRO A 20 -11.52 -19.41 14.46
C PRO A 20 -10.50 -20.43 14.90
N THR A 21 -10.93 -21.64 15.20
CA THR A 21 -10.12 -22.81 15.53
C THR A 21 -10.02 -23.81 14.38
N LYS A 22 -10.85 -23.62 13.34
CA LYS A 22 -10.85 -24.41 12.10
C LYS A 22 -10.95 -23.49 10.90
N LEU A 23 -10.44 -23.97 9.75
CA LEU A 23 -10.46 -23.19 8.50
C LEU A 23 -11.88 -22.90 8.01
N GLU A 24 -12.81 -23.82 8.21
CA GLU A 24 -14.22 -23.69 7.84
C GLU A 24 -14.95 -22.61 8.66
N GLU A 25 -14.37 -22.19 9.77
CA GLU A 25 -14.89 -21.11 10.61
C GLU A 25 -14.40 -19.72 10.16
N VAL A 26 -13.45 -19.65 9.23
CA VAL A 26 -12.95 -18.37 8.70
C VAL A 26 -14.01 -17.78 7.78
N VAL A 27 -14.54 -16.62 8.16
CA VAL A 27 -15.64 -15.95 7.45
C VAL A 27 -15.11 -15.11 6.29
N GLY A 28 -15.81 -15.13 5.15
CA GLY A 28 -15.57 -14.23 4.01
C GLY A 28 -14.34 -14.52 3.17
N GLN A 29 -13.66 -15.69 3.35
CA GLN A 29 -12.43 -16.02 2.64
C GLN A 29 -12.48 -17.37 1.93
N ASP A 30 -13.64 -17.88 1.60
CA ASP A 30 -13.84 -19.20 0.98
C ASP A 30 -13.04 -19.39 -0.32
N GLN A 31 -12.84 -18.32 -1.08
CA GLN A 31 -12.04 -18.30 -2.31
C GLN A 31 -10.56 -18.63 -2.08
N ILE A 32 -10.08 -18.56 -0.84
CA ILE A 32 -8.69 -18.86 -0.47
C ILE A 32 -8.60 -20.11 0.39
N VAL A 33 -9.43 -20.22 1.44
CA VAL A 33 -9.33 -21.29 2.45
C VAL A 33 -10.26 -22.47 2.19
N GLY A 34 -11.24 -22.34 1.30
CA GLY A 34 -12.18 -23.39 0.94
C GLY A 34 -11.48 -24.69 0.49
N ALA A 35 -12.13 -25.83 0.63
CA ALA A 35 -11.52 -27.15 0.40
C ALA A 35 -10.87 -27.29 -1.01
N ASP A 36 -11.44 -26.66 -2.03
CA ASP A 36 -10.95 -26.67 -3.40
C ASP A 36 -10.24 -25.36 -3.80
N ALA A 37 -10.14 -24.42 -2.89
CA ALA A 37 -9.42 -23.18 -3.04
C ALA A 37 -7.90 -23.39 -2.96
N PRO A 38 -7.07 -22.43 -3.43
CA PRO A 38 -5.63 -22.63 -3.52
C PRO A 38 -4.98 -23.08 -2.21
N LEU A 39 -5.31 -22.46 -1.09
CA LEU A 39 -4.73 -22.78 0.21
C LEU A 39 -5.27 -24.12 0.75
N GLY A 40 -6.57 -24.40 0.56
CA GLY A 40 -7.15 -25.70 0.89
C GLY A 40 -6.50 -26.87 0.13
N ARG A 41 -6.20 -26.68 -1.15
CA ARG A 41 -5.45 -27.67 -1.96
C ARG A 41 -4.02 -27.87 -1.49
N MET A 42 -3.31 -26.79 -1.09
CA MET A 42 -1.97 -26.89 -0.50
C MET A 42 -1.99 -27.74 0.77
N LEU A 43 -2.98 -27.51 1.66
CA LEU A 43 -3.13 -28.29 2.89
C LEU A 43 -3.45 -29.76 2.61
N LYS A 44 -4.38 -30.04 1.68
CA LYS A 44 -4.70 -31.43 1.27
C LYS A 44 -3.49 -32.17 0.69
N SER A 45 -2.60 -31.47 -0.03
CA SER A 45 -1.39 -32.08 -0.61
C SER A 45 -0.27 -32.30 0.41
N GLY A 46 -0.37 -31.74 1.62
CA GLY A 46 0.67 -31.77 2.64
C GLY A 46 1.92 -30.97 2.28
N LYS A 47 1.90 -30.23 1.16
CA LYS A 47 3.03 -29.42 0.68
C LYS A 47 2.67 -27.95 0.81
N ILE A 48 3.23 -27.29 1.82
CA ILE A 48 3.06 -25.86 2.02
C ILE A 48 4.31 -25.13 1.58
N SER A 49 4.15 -24.21 0.65
CA SER A 49 5.17 -23.24 0.23
C SER A 49 4.96 -21.91 0.93
N SER A 50 5.97 -21.05 0.93
CA SER A 50 5.86 -19.68 1.44
C SER A 50 4.87 -18.84 0.64
N PHE A 51 4.14 -17.95 1.32
CA PHE A 51 3.13 -17.12 0.69
C PHE A 51 2.95 -15.77 1.41
N ILE A 52 2.32 -14.85 0.71
CA ILE A 52 1.95 -13.52 1.22
C ILE A 52 0.43 -13.41 1.29
N LEU A 53 -0.09 -13.04 2.44
CA LEU A 53 -1.49 -12.69 2.66
C LEU A 53 -1.65 -11.17 2.50
N TRP A 54 -2.27 -10.76 1.41
CA TRP A 54 -2.54 -9.37 1.11
C TRP A 54 -4.02 -9.05 1.27
N GLY A 55 -4.35 -8.10 2.12
CA GLY A 55 -5.74 -7.69 2.33
C GLY A 55 -5.89 -6.66 3.45
N PRO A 56 -7.11 -6.11 3.63
CA PRO A 56 -7.40 -5.08 4.61
C PRO A 56 -7.16 -5.55 6.05
N PRO A 57 -7.13 -4.63 7.04
CA PRO A 57 -7.11 -5.01 8.45
C PRO A 57 -8.34 -5.87 8.82
N GLY A 58 -8.20 -6.69 9.84
CA GLY A 58 -9.30 -7.49 10.40
C GLY A 58 -9.91 -8.58 9.50
N CYS A 59 -9.39 -8.82 8.28
CA CYS A 59 -9.87 -9.85 7.35
C CYS A 59 -9.39 -11.29 7.66
N GLY A 60 -8.65 -11.50 8.75
CA GLY A 60 -8.27 -12.85 9.21
C GLY A 60 -6.85 -13.30 8.88
N LYS A 61 -5.93 -12.45 8.38
CA LYS A 61 -4.55 -12.83 8.00
C LYS A 61 -3.82 -13.65 9.07
N THR A 62 -3.73 -13.13 10.29
CA THR A 62 -3.06 -13.81 11.41
C THR A 62 -3.77 -15.10 11.81
N THR A 63 -5.09 -15.13 11.75
CA THR A 63 -5.91 -16.31 12.06
C THR A 63 -5.62 -17.43 11.07
N ILE A 64 -5.66 -17.14 9.78
CA ILE A 64 -5.35 -18.10 8.71
C ILE A 64 -3.93 -18.67 8.90
N ALA A 65 -2.93 -17.83 9.15
CA ALA A 65 -1.57 -18.30 9.35
C ALA A 65 -1.42 -19.25 10.55
N ARG A 66 -2.10 -18.97 11.68
CA ARG A 66 -2.10 -19.85 12.86
C ARG A 66 -2.76 -21.20 12.56
N LEU A 67 -3.93 -21.17 11.94
CA LEU A 67 -4.65 -22.39 11.57
C LEU A 67 -3.81 -23.28 10.65
N ILE A 68 -3.12 -22.70 9.67
CA ILE A 68 -2.22 -23.44 8.78
C ILE A 68 -1.10 -24.10 9.57
N ALA A 69 -0.47 -23.40 10.51
CA ALA A 69 0.58 -23.96 11.33
C ALA A 69 0.09 -25.16 12.15
N GLU A 70 -1.13 -25.08 12.70
CA GLU A 70 -1.77 -26.17 13.45
C GLU A 70 -2.08 -27.36 12.54
N TYR A 71 -2.71 -27.14 11.39
CA TYR A 71 -3.04 -28.18 10.42
C TYR A 71 -1.80 -28.94 9.90
N THR A 72 -0.64 -28.25 9.84
CA THR A 72 0.60 -28.80 9.28
C THR A 72 1.57 -29.27 10.34
N ASN A 73 1.20 -29.20 11.61
CA ASN A 73 2.05 -29.50 12.75
C ASN A 73 3.39 -28.73 12.74
N LEU A 74 3.40 -27.53 12.12
CA LEU A 74 4.55 -26.63 12.15
C LEU A 74 4.57 -25.80 13.44
N TYR A 75 5.77 -25.42 13.85
CA TYR A 75 5.88 -24.45 14.95
C TYR A 75 5.52 -23.05 14.44
N PHE A 76 4.55 -22.41 15.07
CA PHE A 76 4.15 -21.06 14.73
C PHE A 76 5.03 -20.04 15.44
N GLU A 77 5.84 -19.32 14.69
CA GLU A 77 6.64 -18.19 15.15
C GLU A 77 6.08 -16.89 14.56
N GLN A 78 5.86 -15.88 15.41
CA GLN A 78 5.29 -14.61 14.94
C GLN A 78 6.23 -13.46 15.26
N ILE A 79 6.50 -12.63 14.26
CA ILE A 79 7.19 -11.36 14.40
C ILE A 79 6.38 -10.22 13.78
N SER A 80 6.59 -9.01 14.27
CA SER A 80 6.02 -7.80 13.68
C SER A 80 7.14 -6.96 13.08
N ALA A 81 7.05 -6.64 11.80
CA ALA A 81 8.05 -5.82 11.14
C ALA A 81 8.13 -4.38 11.70
N VAL A 82 7.11 -3.94 12.44
CA VAL A 82 7.09 -2.64 13.12
C VAL A 82 8.04 -2.59 14.32
N PHE A 83 8.16 -3.71 15.06
CA PHE A 83 8.90 -3.77 16.34
C PHE A 83 10.16 -4.62 16.25
N SER A 84 10.39 -5.35 15.15
CA SER A 84 11.50 -6.30 15.04
C SER A 84 12.61 -5.77 14.14
N GLY A 85 13.86 -5.93 14.61
CA GLY A 85 15.06 -5.56 13.87
C GLY A 85 15.82 -6.77 13.29
N VAL A 86 16.97 -6.51 12.69
CA VAL A 86 17.86 -7.55 12.11
C VAL A 86 18.30 -8.58 13.19
N ALA A 87 18.51 -8.15 14.41
CA ALA A 87 18.90 -9.04 15.53
C ALA A 87 17.80 -10.04 15.86
N ASP A 88 16.54 -9.59 15.87
CA ASP A 88 15.38 -10.47 16.13
C ASP A 88 15.21 -11.49 15.01
N LEU A 89 15.35 -11.08 13.74
CA LEU A 89 15.32 -11.99 12.60
C LEU A 89 16.38 -13.08 12.71
N LYS A 90 17.63 -12.70 13.01
CA LYS A 90 18.72 -13.69 13.19
C LYS A 90 18.42 -14.69 14.29
N ARG A 91 17.89 -14.23 15.42
CA ARG A 91 17.49 -15.09 16.54
C ARG A 91 16.39 -16.08 16.14
N VAL A 92 15.38 -15.61 15.43
CA VAL A 92 14.27 -16.45 14.95
C VAL A 92 14.78 -17.53 13.98
N PHE A 93 15.65 -17.18 13.04
CA PHE A 93 16.24 -18.14 12.11
C PHE A 93 17.11 -19.18 12.82
N GLN A 94 17.92 -18.76 13.79
CA GLN A 94 18.71 -19.69 14.59
C GLN A 94 17.82 -20.68 15.33
N TYR A 95 16.76 -20.22 16.00
CA TYR A 95 15.83 -21.13 16.67
C TYR A 95 15.08 -22.06 15.71
N ALA A 96 14.77 -21.59 14.51
CA ALA A 96 14.16 -22.43 13.49
C ALA A 96 15.12 -23.57 13.03
N GLN A 97 16.41 -23.26 12.83
CA GLN A 97 17.44 -24.24 12.49
C GLN A 97 17.65 -25.26 13.64
N GLU A 98 17.79 -24.79 14.87
CA GLU A 98 17.94 -25.65 16.05
C GLU A 98 16.72 -26.59 16.23
N ARG A 99 15.52 -26.06 16.04
CA ARG A 99 14.28 -26.84 16.13
C ARG A 99 14.20 -27.92 15.05
N ARG A 100 14.55 -27.54 13.81
CA ARG A 100 14.62 -28.49 12.69
C ARG A 100 15.65 -29.62 12.95
N ALA A 101 16.84 -29.25 13.44
CA ALA A 101 17.91 -30.19 13.70
C ALA A 101 17.62 -31.14 14.90
N ASN A 102 17.08 -30.58 15.99
CA ASN A 102 16.91 -31.32 17.25
C ASN A 102 15.56 -32.05 17.37
N GLN A 103 14.51 -31.54 16.73
CA GLN A 103 13.13 -32.01 16.88
C GLN A 103 12.51 -32.50 15.55
N GLY A 104 13.18 -32.33 14.43
CA GLY A 104 12.63 -32.63 13.11
C GLY A 104 11.38 -31.78 12.75
N LYS A 105 11.10 -30.69 13.51
CA LYS A 105 9.90 -29.87 13.36
C LYS A 105 10.20 -28.62 12.54
N GLY A 106 9.46 -28.39 11.46
CA GLY A 106 9.54 -27.18 10.65
C GLY A 106 8.94 -25.96 11.36
N THR A 107 9.29 -24.76 10.90
CA THR A 107 8.79 -23.51 11.43
C THR A 107 7.99 -22.75 10.38
N LEU A 108 6.75 -22.36 10.69
CA LEU A 108 5.99 -21.37 9.96
C LEU A 108 6.27 -20.02 10.61
N LEU A 109 6.98 -19.17 9.89
CA LEU A 109 7.30 -17.80 10.32
C LEU A 109 6.26 -16.82 9.78
N PHE A 110 5.39 -16.36 10.65
CA PHE A 110 4.43 -15.30 10.34
C PHE A 110 5.05 -13.93 10.57
N VAL A 111 5.09 -13.12 9.53
CA VAL A 111 5.61 -11.75 9.56
C VAL A 111 4.48 -10.77 9.34
N ASP A 112 4.05 -10.11 10.42
CA ASP A 112 3.01 -9.08 10.34
C ASP A 112 3.58 -7.77 9.79
N GLU A 113 2.83 -7.12 8.90
CA GLU A 113 3.20 -5.88 8.20
C GLU A 113 4.57 -5.99 7.49
N ILE A 114 4.80 -7.09 6.79
CA ILE A 114 6.09 -7.43 6.15
C ILE A 114 6.65 -6.30 5.25
N HIS A 115 5.79 -5.45 4.68
CA HIS A 115 6.16 -4.28 3.88
C HIS A 115 6.93 -3.22 4.67
N ARG A 116 6.94 -3.26 6.01
CA ARG A 116 7.71 -2.35 6.87
C ARG A 116 9.20 -2.71 6.92
N PHE A 117 9.57 -3.92 6.56
CA PHE A 117 10.99 -4.27 6.42
C PHE A 117 11.59 -3.61 5.17
N ASN A 118 12.77 -3.04 5.31
CA ASN A 118 13.53 -2.52 4.18
C ASN A 118 14.04 -3.67 3.28
N LYS A 119 14.53 -3.32 2.08
CA LYS A 119 14.98 -4.31 1.08
C LYS A 119 16.04 -5.27 1.62
N SER A 120 17.03 -4.78 2.38
CA SER A 120 18.08 -5.62 2.97
C SER A 120 17.54 -6.60 4.03
N GLN A 121 16.53 -6.19 4.79
CA GLN A 121 15.86 -7.08 5.75
C GLN A 121 15.02 -8.14 5.02
N GLN A 122 14.36 -7.75 3.92
CA GLN A 122 13.61 -8.68 3.07
C GLN A 122 14.54 -9.71 2.41
N ASP A 123 15.72 -9.30 1.93
CA ASP A 123 16.74 -10.20 1.40
C ASP A 123 17.23 -11.20 2.45
N GLY A 124 17.24 -10.82 3.71
CA GLY A 124 17.62 -11.67 4.82
C GLY A 124 16.75 -12.93 5.01
N PHE A 125 15.53 -12.95 4.45
CA PHE A 125 14.67 -14.14 4.46
C PHE A 125 15.07 -15.19 3.41
N LEU A 126 15.68 -14.77 2.29
CA LEU A 126 15.88 -15.60 1.11
C LEU A 126 16.59 -16.93 1.39
N PRO A 127 17.75 -16.95 2.10
CA PRO A 127 18.45 -18.21 2.36
C PRO A 127 17.60 -19.24 3.11
N TYR A 128 16.81 -18.76 4.09
CA TYR A 128 16.02 -19.61 4.99
C TYR A 128 14.68 -20.05 4.38
N VAL A 129 14.18 -19.31 3.39
CA VAL A 129 13.01 -19.70 2.58
C VAL A 129 13.43 -20.72 1.52
N GLU A 130 14.60 -20.52 0.89
CA GLU A 130 15.14 -21.40 -0.15
C GLU A 130 15.52 -22.78 0.39
N ASP A 131 16.18 -22.84 1.53
CA ASP A 131 16.59 -24.11 2.15
C ASP A 131 15.47 -24.79 2.95
N GLY A 132 14.31 -24.15 3.07
CA GLY A 132 13.15 -24.65 3.79
C GLY A 132 13.32 -24.66 5.32
N THR A 133 14.25 -23.89 5.88
CA THR A 133 14.39 -23.67 7.33
C THR A 133 13.12 -23.06 7.89
N VAL A 134 12.52 -22.11 7.16
CA VAL A 134 11.23 -21.53 7.49
C VAL A 134 10.29 -21.55 6.29
N ILE A 135 9.00 -21.75 6.56
CA ILE A 135 7.92 -21.42 5.63
C ILE A 135 7.46 -20.02 6.00
N LEU A 136 7.72 -19.05 5.11
CA LEU A 136 7.37 -17.66 5.33
C LEU A 136 5.91 -17.42 5.00
N VAL A 137 5.18 -16.82 5.94
CA VAL A 137 3.85 -16.28 5.74
C VAL A 137 3.90 -14.78 6.03
N GLY A 138 4.04 -13.97 4.99
CA GLY A 138 4.01 -12.52 5.12
C GLY A 138 2.58 -11.98 5.11
N ALA A 139 2.24 -11.08 6.03
CA ALA A 139 0.98 -10.35 6.02
C ALA A 139 1.21 -8.89 5.68
N THR A 140 0.38 -8.33 4.81
CA THR A 140 0.48 -6.93 4.42
C THR A 140 -0.90 -6.36 4.05
N THR A 141 -1.07 -5.07 4.30
CA THR A 141 -2.20 -4.29 3.82
C THR A 141 -1.88 -3.51 2.54
N GLU A 142 -0.59 -3.37 2.22
CA GLU A 142 -0.11 -2.66 1.05
C GLU A 142 0.08 -3.63 -0.14
N ASN A 143 0.06 -3.11 -1.37
CA ASN A 143 0.24 -3.95 -2.55
C ASN A 143 1.66 -4.55 -2.58
N PRO A 144 1.81 -5.88 -2.45
CA PRO A 144 3.11 -6.52 -2.36
C PRO A 144 4.00 -6.31 -3.59
N SER A 145 3.41 -6.06 -4.76
CA SER A 145 4.18 -5.80 -5.99
C SER A 145 4.99 -4.49 -5.96
N PHE A 146 4.61 -3.55 -5.09
CA PHE A 146 5.33 -2.27 -4.93
C PHE A 146 6.25 -2.27 -3.71
N GLU A 147 5.88 -3.03 -2.68
CA GLU A 147 6.50 -2.95 -1.36
C GLU A 147 7.52 -4.07 -1.11
N LEU A 148 7.34 -5.23 -1.72
CA LEU A 148 8.25 -6.35 -1.54
C LEU A 148 9.23 -6.47 -2.71
N ASN A 149 10.44 -6.94 -2.41
CA ASN A 149 11.43 -7.16 -3.45
C ASN A 149 11.04 -8.34 -4.36
N SER A 150 11.48 -8.28 -5.61
CA SER A 150 11.15 -9.28 -6.64
C SER A 150 11.71 -10.67 -6.31
N ALA A 151 12.83 -10.73 -5.60
CA ALA A 151 13.45 -12.00 -5.20
C ALA A 151 12.58 -12.74 -4.18
N LEU A 152 11.99 -12.03 -3.22
CA LEU A 152 11.08 -12.62 -2.24
C LEU A 152 9.76 -13.02 -2.90
N LEU A 153 9.20 -12.14 -3.76
CA LEU A 153 7.95 -12.40 -4.46
C LEU A 153 8.03 -13.61 -5.41
N SER A 154 9.18 -13.83 -6.04
CA SER A 154 9.36 -15.01 -6.92
C SER A 154 9.34 -16.34 -6.17
N ARG A 155 9.47 -16.34 -4.85
CA ARG A 155 9.48 -17.51 -3.96
C ARG A 155 8.21 -17.66 -3.13
N CYS A 156 7.30 -16.69 -3.22
CA CYS A 156 6.06 -16.68 -2.46
C CYS A 156 4.85 -16.59 -3.38
N GLN A 157 3.82 -17.36 -3.09
CA GLN A 157 2.51 -17.13 -3.70
C GLN A 157 1.82 -15.95 -3.03
N VAL A 158 1.04 -15.18 -3.77
CA VAL A 158 0.26 -14.06 -3.19
C VAL A 158 -1.20 -14.44 -3.15
N PHE A 159 -1.79 -14.42 -1.96
CA PHE A 159 -3.22 -14.63 -1.73
C PHE A 159 -3.87 -13.31 -1.33
N VAL A 160 -4.90 -12.93 -2.09
CA VAL A 160 -5.64 -11.68 -1.86
C VAL A 160 -6.86 -11.98 -1.01
N LEU A 161 -6.91 -11.41 0.19
CA LEU A 161 -8.06 -11.52 1.09
C LEU A 161 -9.03 -10.36 0.83
N ASN A 162 -10.30 -10.69 0.83
CA ASN A 162 -11.38 -9.73 0.63
C ASN A 162 -11.72 -8.99 1.94
N ARG A 163 -12.33 -7.81 1.80
CA ARG A 163 -13.05 -7.15 2.88
C ARG A 163 -14.23 -8.02 3.28
N LEU A 164 -14.56 -8.05 4.56
CA LEU A 164 -15.78 -8.71 5.02
C LEU A 164 -17.01 -7.93 4.56
N THR A 165 -18.01 -8.68 4.12
CA THR A 165 -19.29 -8.14 3.68
C THR A 165 -20.24 -7.92 4.86
N PRO A 166 -21.36 -7.18 4.70
CA PRO A 166 -22.39 -7.09 5.73
C PRO A 166 -22.93 -8.45 6.21
N ASP A 167 -23.02 -9.44 5.31
CA ASP A 167 -23.47 -10.80 5.66
C ASP A 167 -22.41 -11.54 6.49
N ASP A 168 -21.13 -11.34 6.17
CA ASP A 168 -20.02 -11.87 6.97
C ASP A 168 -20.02 -11.28 8.39
N PHE A 169 -20.32 -10.00 8.51
CA PHE A 169 -20.45 -9.34 9.81
C PHE A 169 -21.62 -9.89 10.62
N GLU A 170 -22.73 -10.22 9.96
CA GLU A 170 -23.88 -10.84 10.64
C GLU A 170 -23.46 -12.17 11.27
N ILE A 171 -22.74 -13.02 10.54
CA ILE A 171 -22.21 -14.28 11.07
C ILE A 171 -21.30 -14.05 12.28
N LEU A 172 -20.45 -13.02 12.25
CA LEU A 172 -19.57 -12.70 13.37
C LEU A 172 -20.35 -12.21 14.60
N LEU A 173 -21.38 -11.38 14.40
CA LEU A 173 -22.24 -10.88 15.47
C LEU A 173 -23.07 -12.00 16.10
N GLU A 174 -23.63 -12.92 15.30
CA GLU A 174 -24.35 -14.09 15.81
C GLU A 174 -23.44 -15.00 16.65
N ARG A 175 -22.21 -15.22 16.21
CA ARG A 175 -21.22 -15.96 17.01
C ARG A 175 -20.89 -15.25 18.32
N ALA A 176 -20.79 -13.92 18.28
CA ALA A 176 -20.54 -13.10 19.47
C ALA A 176 -21.71 -13.16 20.46
N GLU A 177 -22.93 -13.08 19.96
CA GLU A 177 -24.16 -13.23 20.75
C GLU A 177 -24.25 -14.60 21.44
N LYS A 178 -23.88 -15.65 20.70
CA LYS A 178 -23.85 -17.03 21.23
C LYS A 178 -22.79 -17.18 22.33
N GLU A 179 -21.60 -16.60 22.14
CA GLU A 179 -20.50 -16.62 23.11
C GLU A 179 -20.84 -15.84 24.38
N GLU A 180 -21.49 -14.66 24.25
CA GLU A 180 -21.91 -13.84 25.39
C GLU A 180 -23.22 -14.34 26.05
N GLY A 181 -23.94 -15.28 25.40
CA GLY A 181 -25.20 -15.85 25.90
C GLY A 181 -26.38 -14.87 25.88
N ARG A 182 -26.26 -13.75 25.18
CA ARG A 182 -27.29 -12.70 25.07
C ARG A 182 -27.20 -11.97 23.73
N LYS A 183 -28.33 -11.48 23.26
CA LYS A 183 -28.38 -10.67 22.04
C LYS A 183 -27.65 -9.34 22.23
N LEU A 184 -27.12 -8.82 21.11
CA LEU A 184 -26.55 -7.47 21.12
C LEU A 184 -27.72 -6.47 21.29
N PRO A 185 -27.69 -5.61 22.33
CA PRO A 185 -28.80 -4.75 22.69
C PRO A 185 -28.86 -3.50 21.80
N VAL A 186 -29.15 -3.70 20.53
CA VAL A 186 -29.27 -2.64 19.51
C VAL A 186 -30.53 -2.87 18.67
N ASP A 187 -31.13 -1.78 18.18
CA ASP A 187 -32.19 -1.88 17.18
C ASP A 187 -31.62 -2.24 15.79
N GLU A 188 -32.47 -2.49 14.82
CA GLU A 188 -32.08 -2.92 13.47
C GLU A 188 -31.25 -1.84 12.75
N GLU A 189 -31.64 -0.58 12.86
CA GLU A 189 -30.91 0.54 12.27
C GLU A 189 -29.50 0.69 12.87
N ALA A 190 -29.36 0.56 14.18
CA ALA A 190 -28.07 0.59 14.85
C ALA A 190 -27.21 -0.63 14.49
N ARG A 191 -27.81 -1.82 14.30
CA ARG A 191 -27.11 -3.03 13.88
C ARG A 191 -26.53 -2.86 12.47
N ASP A 192 -27.29 -2.32 11.54
CA ASP A 192 -26.80 -2.02 10.20
C ASP A 192 -25.73 -0.92 10.20
N PHE A 193 -25.91 0.10 11.01
CA PHE A 193 -24.93 1.16 11.19
C PHE A 193 -23.59 0.63 11.73
N ILE A 194 -23.58 -0.31 12.68
CA ILE A 194 -22.34 -0.93 13.20
C ILE A 194 -21.62 -1.68 12.08
N LYS A 195 -22.35 -2.40 11.22
CA LYS A 195 -21.77 -3.10 10.05
C LYS A 195 -21.17 -2.12 9.05
N GLU A 196 -21.83 -0.99 8.81
CA GLU A 196 -21.36 0.06 7.91
C GLU A 196 -20.04 0.70 8.41
N ILE A 197 -19.97 1.07 9.68
CA ILE A 197 -18.77 1.70 10.25
C ILE A 197 -17.60 0.74 10.44
N ALA A 198 -17.87 -0.57 10.52
CA ALA A 198 -16.82 -1.59 10.61
C ALA A 198 -16.03 -1.75 9.29
N ASP A 199 -16.60 -1.32 8.17
CA ASP A 199 -15.95 -1.19 6.84
C ASP A 199 -15.02 -2.37 6.47
N GLY A 200 -15.47 -3.59 6.68
CA GLY A 200 -14.71 -4.80 6.34
C GLY A 200 -13.76 -5.33 7.42
N ASP A 201 -13.65 -4.67 8.59
CA ASP A 201 -12.79 -5.10 9.70
C ASP A 201 -13.55 -5.92 10.75
N GLY A 202 -13.36 -7.26 10.72
CA GLY A 202 -13.99 -8.20 11.66
C GLY A 202 -13.53 -8.04 13.12
N ARG A 203 -12.32 -7.52 13.35
CA ARG A 203 -11.84 -7.23 14.70
C ARG A 203 -12.53 -6.00 15.26
N TYR A 204 -12.72 -5.00 14.44
CA TYR A 204 -13.34 -3.74 14.84
C TYR A 204 -14.81 -3.93 15.20
N ILE A 205 -15.60 -4.68 14.39
CA ILE A 205 -17.00 -4.94 14.72
C ILE A 205 -17.17 -5.72 16.03
N LEU A 206 -16.31 -6.70 16.31
CA LEU A 206 -16.32 -7.43 17.58
C LEU A 206 -15.95 -6.54 18.78
N ASN A 207 -15.01 -5.62 18.60
CA ASN A 207 -14.68 -4.64 19.63
C ASN A 207 -15.84 -3.67 19.91
N ILE A 208 -16.56 -3.23 18.86
CA ILE A 208 -17.77 -2.41 19.01
C ILE A 208 -18.82 -3.19 19.79
N ALA A 209 -19.09 -4.43 19.41
CA ALA A 209 -20.07 -5.28 20.08
C ALA A 209 -19.72 -5.49 21.58
N GLU A 210 -18.46 -5.79 21.90
CA GLU A 210 -17.96 -5.92 23.29
C GLU A 210 -18.17 -4.64 24.08
N ASN A 211 -17.90 -3.48 23.46
CA ASN A 211 -18.14 -2.19 24.08
C ASN A 211 -19.63 -1.96 24.37
N ILE A 212 -20.52 -2.22 23.40
CA ILE A 212 -21.96 -2.07 23.58
C ILE A 212 -22.44 -2.91 24.77
N TRP A 213 -22.06 -4.18 24.84
CA TRP A 213 -22.42 -5.03 26.00
C TRP A 213 -21.88 -4.51 27.32
N SER A 214 -20.73 -3.82 27.32
CA SER A 214 -20.16 -3.26 28.55
C SER A 214 -20.90 -2.02 29.08
N TYR A 215 -21.64 -1.32 28.21
CA TYR A 215 -22.46 -0.16 28.56
C TYR A 215 -23.91 -0.51 28.85
N ALA A 216 -24.40 -1.63 28.31
CA ALA A 216 -25.79 -2.02 28.40
C ALA A 216 -26.19 -2.40 29.82
N GLN A 217 -27.23 -1.74 30.34
CA GLN A 217 -27.96 -2.16 31.52
C GLN A 217 -29.08 -3.14 31.15
N ASN A 218 -29.59 -3.90 32.10
CA ASN A 218 -30.63 -4.90 31.84
C ASN A 218 -31.88 -4.28 31.17
N GLY A 219 -32.21 -4.79 29.96
CA GLY A 219 -33.38 -4.37 29.22
C GLY A 219 -33.21 -3.11 28.36
N GLU A 220 -32.03 -2.55 28.28
CA GLU A 220 -31.73 -1.38 27.43
C GLU A 220 -31.46 -1.82 25.98
N THR A 221 -31.99 -1.08 25.02
CA THR A 221 -31.72 -1.24 23.57
C THR A 221 -31.21 0.09 23.04
N PHE A 222 -30.05 0.09 22.39
CA PHE A 222 -29.41 1.28 21.85
C PHE A 222 -29.83 1.55 20.42
N ASN A 223 -30.13 2.81 20.13
CA ASN A 223 -30.32 3.30 18.77
C ASN A 223 -29.00 3.82 18.18
N LYS A 224 -29.00 4.20 16.89
CA LYS A 224 -27.85 4.68 16.14
C LYS A 224 -27.14 5.87 16.83
N GLU A 225 -27.88 6.84 17.35
CA GLU A 225 -27.29 8.03 18.01
C GLU A 225 -26.57 7.67 19.30
N GLN A 226 -27.15 6.76 20.08
CA GLN A 226 -26.52 6.26 21.32
C GLN A 226 -25.26 5.45 21.01
N ILE A 227 -25.27 4.63 19.94
CA ILE A 227 -24.06 3.92 19.47
C ILE A 227 -22.97 4.90 19.07
N LEU A 228 -23.28 5.95 18.30
CA LEU A 228 -22.33 7.03 17.98
C LEU A 228 -21.72 7.65 19.22
N ASN A 229 -22.49 7.88 20.28
CA ASN A 229 -22.01 8.43 21.54
C ASN A 229 -21.10 7.44 22.29
N ILE A 230 -21.45 6.15 22.32
CA ILE A 230 -20.60 5.09 22.90
C ILE A 230 -19.26 5.02 22.20
N ILE A 231 -19.23 5.07 20.87
CA ILE A 231 -18.01 5.04 20.08
C ILE A 231 -17.17 6.30 20.31
N ARG A 232 -17.80 7.48 20.32
CA ARG A 232 -17.14 8.78 20.56
C ARG A 232 -16.63 8.96 21.99
N SER A 233 -17.33 8.46 22.99
CA SER A 233 -16.94 8.62 24.38
C SER A 233 -15.65 7.86 24.76
N ARG A 234 -15.30 6.82 24.01
CA ARG A 234 -14.02 6.10 24.14
C ARG A 234 -12.95 6.56 23.15
N ALA A 235 -13.25 7.54 22.31
CA ALA A 235 -12.32 8.18 21.36
C ALA A 235 -11.74 9.52 21.83
N PRO A 236 -11.11 9.65 23.01
CA PRO A 236 -10.01 10.61 23.14
C PRO A 236 -8.67 9.98 22.73
N ILE A 237 -8.67 8.68 22.40
CA ILE A 237 -7.54 8.05 21.71
C ILE A 237 -8.01 7.89 20.27
N TYR A 238 -7.65 8.87 19.46
CA TYR A 238 -7.67 8.83 18.03
C TYR A 238 -7.20 7.44 17.59
N ASP A 239 -8.14 6.64 17.09
CA ASP A 239 -7.80 5.32 16.59
C ASP A 239 -6.86 5.55 15.38
N LYS A 240 -5.57 5.24 15.59
CA LYS A 240 -4.55 5.23 14.53
C LYS A 240 -4.82 4.14 13.49
N GLY A 241 -6.01 3.55 13.52
CA GLY A 241 -6.57 2.64 12.53
C GLY A 241 -7.00 3.39 11.28
N ARG A 242 -6.14 3.39 10.32
CA ARG A 242 -6.07 3.71 8.89
C ARG A 242 -7.32 4.29 8.17
N ASP A 243 -8.57 4.03 8.56
CA ASP A 243 -9.76 4.47 7.78
C ASP A 243 -10.15 5.93 8.04
N GLY A 244 -10.02 6.42 9.25
CA GLY A 244 -10.17 7.86 9.55
C GLY A 244 -9.12 8.71 8.83
N HIS A 245 -7.87 8.24 8.80
CA HIS A 245 -6.76 8.86 8.07
C HIS A 245 -6.98 8.87 6.56
N TYR A 246 -7.42 7.73 5.99
CA TYR A 246 -7.69 7.61 4.55
C TYR A 246 -8.81 8.55 4.10
N ASN A 247 -9.85 8.69 4.90
CA ASN A 247 -10.98 9.56 4.59
C ASN A 247 -10.59 11.03 4.71
N LEU A 248 -9.86 11.43 5.74
CA LEU A 248 -9.43 12.82 5.94
C LEU A 248 -8.39 13.24 4.88
N ILE A 249 -7.37 12.45 4.64
CA ILE A 249 -6.38 12.78 3.60
C ILE A 249 -6.99 12.74 2.19
N SER A 250 -7.98 11.87 1.95
CA SER A 250 -8.75 11.86 0.70
C SER A 250 -9.57 13.15 0.54
N ALA A 251 -10.16 13.67 1.64
CA ALA A 251 -10.86 14.95 1.63
C ALA A 251 -9.88 16.10 1.35
N VAL A 252 -8.70 16.13 1.97
CA VAL A 252 -7.63 17.09 1.66
C VAL A 252 -7.31 17.07 0.16
N HIS A 253 -6.99 15.91 -0.40
CA HIS A 253 -6.62 15.81 -1.82
C HIS A 253 -7.76 16.23 -2.76
N LYS A 254 -9.01 15.89 -2.45
CA LYS A 254 -10.18 16.29 -3.25
C LYS A 254 -10.40 17.81 -3.19
N SER A 255 -10.25 18.43 -2.01
CA SER A 255 -10.32 19.87 -1.85
C SER A 255 -9.21 20.58 -2.61
N LEU A 256 -7.97 20.07 -2.54
CA LEU A 256 -6.83 20.58 -3.31
C LEU A 256 -7.08 20.47 -4.83
N ARG A 257 -7.60 19.36 -5.32
CA ARG A 257 -7.96 19.17 -6.74
C ARG A 257 -9.08 20.11 -7.17
N GLY A 258 -10.04 20.34 -6.29
CA GLY A 258 -11.14 21.29 -6.49
C GLY A 258 -10.73 22.75 -6.37
N SER A 259 -9.46 23.03 -5.97
CA SER A 259 -8.96 24.39 -5.69
C SER A 259 -9.76 25.13 -4.61
N ASP A 260 -10.32 24.37 -3.66
CA ASP A 260 -11.02 24.89 -2.49
C ASP A 260 -10.02 25.03 -1.33
N VAL A 261 -9.49 26.23 -1.17
CA VAL A 261 -8.45 26.55 -0.19
C VAL A 261 -8.95 26.35 1.23
N ASP A 262 -10.13 26.87 1.54
CA ASP A 262 -10.68 26.86 2.90
C ASP A 262 -11.03 25.43 3.34
N ALA A 263 -11.64 24.64 2.45
CA ALA A 263 -11.89 23.23 2.73
C ALA A 263 -10.59 22.45 2.92
N ALA A 264 -9.55 22.69 2.10
CA ALA A 264 -8.26 22.03 2.24
C ALA A 264 -7.60 22.35 3.58
N LEU A 265 -7.57 23.63 3.97
CA LEU A 265 -7.06 24.09 5.27
C LEU A 265 -7.85 23.48 6.44
N TYR A 266 -9.17 23.44 6.34
CA TYR A 266 -10.03 22.83 7.37
C TYR A 266 -9.71 21.34 7.57
N TRP A 267 -9.58 20.58 6.50
CA TRP A 267 -9.29 19.15 6.60
C TRP A 267 -7.89 18.86 7.13
N VAL A 268 -6.88 19.67 6.75
CA VAL A 268 -5.53 19.58 7.33
C VAL A 268 -5.55 19.94 8.81
N ALA A 269 -6.23 21.03 9.20
CA ALA A 269 -6.39 21.41 10.60
C ALA A 269 -7.07 20.29 11.42
N ARG A 270 -8.11 19.65 10.87
CA ARG A 270 -8.76 18.50 11.51
C ARG A 270 -7.80 17.34 11.74
N MET A 271 -6.90 17.06 10.78
CA MET A 271 -5.88 16.02 10.92
C MET A 271 -4.88 16.36 12.03
N LEU A 272 -4.38 17.61 12.07
CA LEU A 272 -3.43 18.07 13.09
C LEU A 272 -4.05 18.05 14.50
N VAL A 273 -5.26 18.61 14.65
CA VAL A 273 -5.99 18.61 15.94
C VAL A 273 -6.28 17.18 16.43
N ALA A 274 -6.51 16.28 15.51
CA ALA A 274 -6.73 14.86 15.80
C ALA A 274 -5.42 14.10 16.12
N GLY A 275 -4.26 14.75 16.13
CA GLY A 275 -2.96 14.15 16.47
C GLY A 275 -2.32 13.35 15.35
N GLU A 276 -2.70 13.61 14.08
CA GLU A 276 -2.01 13.02 12.93
C GLU A 276 -0.54 13.42 12.92
N ASP A 277 0.32 12.51 12.50
CA ASP A 277 1.74 12.82 12.28
C ASP A 277 1.89 13.91 11.20
N PRO A 278 2.37 15.12 11.54
CA PRO A 278 2.57 16.18 10.57
C PRO A 278 3.46 15.79 9.40
N ARG A 279 4.41 14.88 9.60
CA ARG A 279 5.28 14.33 8.54
C ARG A 279 4.48 13.47 7.55
N TYR A 280 3.45 12.77 8.02
CA TYR A 280 2.54 12.05 7.13
C TYR A 280 1.79 13.03 6.22
N ILE A 281 1.23 14.11 6.77
CA ILE A 281 0.54 15.15 5.99
C ILE A 281 1.50 15.74 4.94
N LEU A 282 2.71 16.12 5.35
CA LEU A 282 3.73 16.67 4.46
C LEU A 282 4.11 15.71 3.33
N ARG A 283 4.30 14.42 3.61
CA ARG A 283 4.55 13.40 2.56
C ARG A 283 3.40 13.32 1.56
N ARG A 284 2.15 13.46 2.02
CA ARG A 284 0.97 13.42 1.14
C ARG A 284 0.84 14.70 0.30
N LEU A 285 1.16 15.85 0.85
CA LEU A 285 1.21 17.12 0.13
C LEU A 285 2.36 17.15 -0.89
N LEU A 286 3.53 16.61 -0.54
CA LEU A 286 4.64 16.43 -1.49
C LEU A 286 4.23 15.52 -2.66
N ARG A 287 3.55 14.39 -2.38
CA ARG A 287 2.99 13.54 -3.43
C ARG A 287 2.05 14.32 -4.34
N PHE A 288 1.15 15.12 -3.76
CA PHE A 288 0.20 15.94 -4.50
C PHE A 288 0.91 16.95 -5.43
N SER A 289 2.00 17.58 -4.96
CA SER A 289 2.76 18.53 -5.76
C SER A 289 3.35 17.90 -7.03
N VAL A 290 3.74 16.63 -6.99
CA VAL A 290 4.32 15.90 -8.13
C VAL A 290 3.23 15.29 -9.02
N GLU A 291 2.15 14.76 -8.43
CA GLU A 291 1.11 13.99 -9.14
C GLU A 291 0.03 14.89 -9.77
N ASP A 292 -0.49 15.85 -8.99
CA ASP A 292 -1.68 16.63 -9.35
C ASP A 292 -1.35 18.06 -9.83
N VAL A 293 -0.22 18.62 -9.42
CA VAL A 293 0.26 19.94 -9.90
C VAL A 293 1.32 19.74 -10.98
N SER A 294 2.35 18.97 -10.68
CA SER A 294 3.37 18.54 -11.63
C SER A 294 4.01 19.72 -12.40
N LEU A 295 4.17 19.59 -13.71
CA LEU A 295 4.77 20.62 -14.58
C LEU A 295 3.83 21.81 -14.91
N ALA A 296 2.59 21.80 -14.42
CA ALA A 296 1.76 23.01 -14.51
C ALA A 296 2.31 24.13 -13.60
N ASP A 297 2.95 23.75 -12.48
CA ASP A 297 3.75 24.64 -11.64
C ASP A 297 4.99 23.90 -11.13
N PRO A 298 6.14 23.99 -11.84
CA PRO A 298 7.38 23.31 -11.44
C PRO A 298 7.91 23.71 -10.06
N ASN A 299 7.48 24.87 -9.52
CA ASN A 299 7.89 25.30 -8.20
C ASN A 299 7.16 24.60 -7.06
N ALA A 300 6.03 23.93 -7.32
CA ALA A 300 5.22 23.27 -6.31
C ALA A 300 6.00 22.22 -5.50
N VAL A 301 6.86 21.43 -6.16
CA VAL A 301 7.69 20.44 -5.47
C VAL A 301 8.75 21.09 -4.60
N ASN A 302 9.34 22.21 -5.02
CA ASN A 302 10.31 22.97 -4.23
C ASN A 302 9.66 23.55 -2.97
N GLN A 303 8.45 24.09 -3.09
CA GLN A 303 7.66 24.56 -1.95
C GLN A 303 7.36 23.44 -0.96
N ALA A 304 7.00 22.26 -1.46
CA ALA A 304 6.72 21.10 -0.61
C ALA A 304 7.96 20.62 0.16
N ILE A 305 9.13 20.61 -0.50
CA ILE A 305 10.41 20.25 0.13
C ILE A 305 10.79 21.32 1.17
N ALA A 306 10.73 22.62 0.81
CA ALA A 306 11.08 23.70 1.72
C ALA A 306 10.19 23.74 2.96
N CYS A 307 8.87 23.53 2.81
CA CYS A 307 7.95 23.43 3.95
C CYS A 307 8.23 22.21 4.82
N SER A 308 8.60 21.06 4.23
CA SER A 308 9.00 19.88 5.00
C SER A 308 10.26 20.13 5.82
N GLU A 309 11.28 20.74 5.23
CA GLU A 309 12.50 21.16 5.94
C GLU A 309 12.23 22.20 7.04
N THR A 310 11.32 23.12 6.80
CA THR A 310 10.90 24.12 7.80
C THR A 310 10.26 23.43 9.00
N TYR A 311 9.36 22.48 8.76
CA TYR A 311 8.76 21.70 9.84
C TYR A 311 9.79 20.90 10.63
N GLU A 312 10.75 20.24 9.96
CA GLU A 312 11.81 19.47 10.65
C GLU A 312 12.67 20.36 11.57
N ARG A 313 12.84 21.65 11.24
CA ARG A 313 13.63 22.58 12.05
C ARG A 313 12.85 23.21 13.20
N LEU A 314 11.57 23.51 13.00
CA LEU A 314 10.76 24.21 13.99
C LEU A 314 9.97 23.25 14.91
N GLY A 315 9.52 22.12 14.37
CA GLY A 315 8.62 21.20 15.09
C GLY A 315 7.23 21.76 15.36
N SER A 316 6.39 20.99 16.05
CA SER A 316 5.07 21.46 16.50
C SER A 316 5.19 22.29 17.77
N PRO A 317 4.37 23.35 17.96
CA PRO A 317 3.29 23.80 17.06
C PRO A 317 3.74 24.74 15.95
N GLU A 318 4.94 25.35 16.04
CA GLU A 318 5.37 26.45 15.14
C GLU A 318 5.49 26.01 13.68
N GLY A 319 6.04 24.81 13.45
CA GLY A 319 6.21 24.21 12.11
C GLY A 319 4.91 23.86 11.41
N GLU A 320 3.80 23.78 12.12
CA GLU A 320 2.47 23.52 11.54
C GLU A 320 2.02 24.64 10.59
N LEU A 321 2.49 25.87 10.82
CA LEU A 321 2.23 26.99 9.91
C LEU A 321 2.78 26.72 8.49
N ALA A 322 3.94 26.04 8.36
CA ALA A 322 4.50 25.67 7.07
C ALA A 322 3.59 24.66 6.33
N ILE A 323 2.93 23.76 7.05
CA ILE A 323 1.97 22.80 6.48
C ILE A 323 0.75 23.56 5.94
N MET A 324 0.22 24.51 6.70
CA MET A 324 -0.92 25.34 6.28
C MET A 324 -0.56 26.21 5.07
N GLN A 325 0.66 26.80 5.06
CA GLN A 325 1.17 27.56 3.91
C GLN A 325 1.24 26.70 2.66
N LEU A 326 1.83 25.50 2.75
CA LEU A 326 1.91 24.56 1.63
C LEU A 326 0.52 24.15 1.13
N THR A 327 -0.41 23.89 2.05
CA THR A 327 -1.79 23.54 1.71
C THR A 327 -2.45 24.64 0.88
N ALA A 328 -2.36 25.91 1.31
CA ALA A 328 -2.90 27.04 0.59
C ALA A 328 -2.25 27.22 -0.80
N TYR A 329 -0.92 27.06 -0.86
CA TYR A 329 -0.18 27.11 -2.12
C TYR A 329 -0.65 26.02 -3.11
N LEU A 330 -0.72 24.78 -2.67
CA LEU A 330 -1.13 23.65 -3.53
C LEU A 330 -2.61 23.75 -3.93
N ALA A 331 -3.48 24.30 -3.10
CA ALA A 331 -4.88 24.53 -3.44
C ALA A 331 -5.02 25.52 -4.59
N THR A 332 -4.20 26.58 -4.63
CA THR A 332 -4.24 27.65 -5.64
C THR A 332 -3.39 27.37 -6.88
N ALA A 333 -2.43 26.44 -6.81
CA ALA A 333 -1.59 26.08 -7.93
C ALA A 333 -2.41 25.50 -9.11
N PRO A 334 -2.00 25.71 -10.37
CA PRO A 334 -2.62 25.07 -11.52
C PRO A 334 -2.42 23.55 -11.46
N LYS A 335 -3.44 22.78 -11.86
CA LYS A 335 -3.44 21.31 -11.76
C LYS A 335 -3.15 20.64 -13.09
N SER A 336 -2.28 19.63 -13.09
CA SER A 336 -2.04 18.76 -14.25
C SER A 336 -1.61 17.36 -13.81
N ALA A 337 -2.31 16.36 -14.30
CA ALA A 337 -1.92 14.96 -14.15
C ALA A 337 -1.24 14.42 -15.43
N SER A 338 -0.70 15.29 -16.29
CA SER A 338 -0.15 14.90 -17.61
C SER A 338 1.05 13.97 -17.48
N VAL A 339 1.97 14.25 -16.54
CA VAL A 339 3.15 13.41 -16.29
C VAL A 339 2.75 12.07 -15.68
N TYR A 340 1.79 12.05 -14.73
CA TYR A 340 1.26 10.83 -14.15
C TYR A 340 0.66 9.90 -15.21
N LYS A 341 -0.17 10.45 -16.12
CA LYS A 341 -0.74 9.70 -17.24
C LYS A 341 0.34 9.23 -18.22
N ALA A 342 1.37 10.05 -18.47
CA ALA A 342 2.49 9.70 -19.35
C ALA A 342 3.30 8.54 -18.77
N MET A 343 3.56 8.54 -17.46
CA MET A 343 4.24 7.46 -16.75
C MET A 343 3.54 6.12 -16.95
N HIS A 344 2.23 6.06 -16.71
CA HIS A 344 1.47 4.81 -16.87
C HIS A 344 1.53 4.29 -18.31
N LYS A 345 1.28 5.16 -19.30
CA LYS A 345 1.38 4.79 -20.73
C LYS A 345 2.77 4.29 -21.12
N ALA A 346 3.83 4.95 -20.61
CA ALA A 346 5.19 4.54 -20.88
C ALA A 346 5.55 3.19 -20.25
N PHE A 347 5.11 2.95 -19.00
CA PHE A 347 5.29 1.65 -18.35
C PHE A 347 4.53 0.52 -19.03
N ASP A 348 3.29 0.76 -19.48
CA ASP A 348 2.51 -0.24 -20.20
C ASP A 348 3.17 -0.59 -21.53
N ALA A 349 3.63 0.42 -22.28
CA ALA A 349 4.39 0.20 -23.51
C ALA A 349 5.69 -0.57 -23.25
N ALA A 350 6.45 -0.21 -22.22
CA ALA A 350 7.68 -0.91 -21.84
C ALA A 350 7.45 -2.38 -21.47
N ARG A 351 6.35 -2.70 -20.77
CA ARG A 351 5.99 -4.09 -20.47
C ARG A 351 5.69 -4.90 -21.75
N GLN A 352 5.05 -4.27 -22.73
CA GLN A 352 4.72 -4.94 -24.01
C GLN A 352 5.92 -5.08 -24.96
N THR A 353 6.91 -4.19 -24.84
CA THR A 353 8.06 -4.11 -25.76
C THR A 353 9.41 -4.40 -25.10
N GLY A 354 9.40 -5.04 -23.92
CA GLY A 354 10.60 -5.25 -23.11
C GLY A 354 11.72 -6.08 -23.75
N SER A 355 11.43 -6.80 -24.85
CA SER A 355 12.41 -7.55 -25.64
C SER A 355 13.07 -6.71 -26.75
N LEU A 356 12.56 -5.53 -27.07
CA LEU A 356 13.11 -4.69 -28.13
C LEU A 356 14.39 -3.98 -27.66
N MET A 357 15.44 -4.07 -28.46
CA MET A 357 16.71 -3.42 -28.16
C MET A 357 16.69 -1.95 -28.60
N PRO A 358 17.44 -1.07 -27.94
CA PRO A 358 17.63 0.30 -28.44
C PRO A 358 18.25 0.30 -29.85
N PRO A 359 17.91 1.29 -30.68
CA PRO A 359 18.50 1.39 -32.03
C PRO A 359 20.02 1.47 -31.97
N LYS A 360 20.70 0.81 -32.93
CA LYS A 360 22.16 0.69 -32.89
C LYS A 360 22.91 2.03 -32.90
N HIS A 361 22.34 3.05 -33.56
CA HIS A 361 22.96 4.37 -33.64
C HIS A 361 23.09 5.08 -32.29
N ILE A 362 22.19 4.83 -31.33
CA ILE A 362 22.26 5.43 -29.98
C ILE A 362 23.07 4.60 -28.98
N LEU A 363 23.54 3.41 -29.36
CA LEU A 363 24.35 2.58 -28.47
C LEU A 363 25.81 3.02 -28.49
N ASN A 364 26.45 3.02 -27.31
CA ASN A 364 27.87 3.31 -27.22
C ASN A 364 28.71 2.18 -27.84
N ALA A 365 29.81 2.53 -28.49
CA ALA A 365 30.74 1.60 -29.16
C ALA A 365 32.17 1.70 -28.60
N PRO A 366 32.43 1.37 -27.31
CA PRO A 366 33.77 1.52 -26.71
C PRO A 366 34.79 0.52 -27.26
N THR A 367 34.36 -0.61 -27.82
CA THR A 367 35.27 -1.63 -28.38
C THR A 367 35.21 -1.68 -29.89
N LYS A 368 36.28 -2.24 -30.53
CA LYS A 368 36.32 -2.46 -31.98
C LYS A 368 35.19 -3.38 -32.43
N LEU A 369 34.91 -4.46 -31.68
CA LEU A 369 33.82 -5.40 -31.99
C LEU A 369 32.46 -4.69 -32.03
N MET A 370 32.17 -3.80 -31.08
CA MET A 370 30.91 -3.03 -31.07
C MET A 370 30.79 -2.11 -32.28
N LYS A 371 31.89 -1.48 -32.72
CA LYS A 371 31.93 -0.69 -33.95
C LYS A 371 31.63 -1.55 -35.18
N ASP A 372 32.26 -2.72 -35.25
CA ASP A 372 32.08 -3.68 -36.35
C ASP A 372 30.64 -4.22 -36.39
N LEU A 373 29.95 -4.33 -35.24
CA LEU A 373 28.52 -4.64 -35.10
C LEU A 373 27.59 -3.47 -35.46
N GLY A 374 28.12 -2.30 -35.84
CA GLY A 374 27.37 -1.13 -36.27
C GLY A 374 26.84 -0.25 -35.13
N TYR A 375 27.37 -0.40 -33.91
CA TYR A 375 27.01 0.48 -32.80
C TYR A 375 27.55 1.89 -33.03
N LYS A 376 26.74 2.91 -32.68
CA LYS A 376 27.03 4.34 -32.89
C LYS A 376 27.17 4.74 -34.38
N LYS A 377 26.87 3.81 -35.31
CA LYS A 377 26.91 4.13 -36.74
C LYS A 377 25.77 5.09 -37.08
N ASP A 378 26.05 6.14 -37.83
CA ASP A 378 25.12 7.18 -38.28
C ASP A 378 24.48 7.99 -37.11
N TYR A 379 25.08 7.96 -35.92
CA TYR A 379 24.68 8.86 -34.83
C TYR A 379 25.09 10.29 -35.13
N ILE A 380 24.14 11.20 -35.07
CA ILE A 380 24.36 12.65 -35.26
C ILE A 380 24.26 13.26 -33.86
N TYR A 381 25.35 13.94 -33.43
CA TYR A 381 25.32 14.67 -32.18
C TYR A 381 24.55 15.98 -32.36
N ASP A 382 23.43 16.11 -31.67
CA ASP A 382 22.48 17.20 -31.88
C ASP A 382 23.13 18.59 -31.73
N GLN A 383 24.07 18.76 -30.80
CA GLN A 383 24.73 20.05 -30.53
C GLN A 383 25.75 20.47 -31.61
N ASP A 384 26.15 19.55 -32.48
CA ASP A 384 27.04 19.91 -33.63
C ASP A 384 26.22 20.52 -34.78
N LEU A 385 24.90 20.56 -34.69
CA LEU A 385 24.03 21.15 -35.67
C LEU A 385 23.67 22.59 -35.32
N GLU A 386 23.52 23.45 -36.32
CA GLU A 386 23.21 24.87 -36.13
C GLU A 386 21.92 25.11 -35.33
N ASP A 387 20.95 24.27 -35.48
CA ASP A 387 19.66 24.31 -34.74
C ASP A 387 19.62 23.38 -33.53
N GLY A 388 20.74 22.71 -33.20
CA GLY A 388 20.84 21.83 -32.04
C GLY A 388 19.90 20.63 -32.04
N PHE A 389 19.42 20.19 -33.22
CA PHE A 389 18.39 19.16 -33.30
C PHE A 389 18.56 18.27 -34.55
N SER A 390 18.84 16.99 -34.37
CA SER A 390 19.04 16.03 -35.46
C SER A 390 17.73 15.50 -36.09
N GLY A 391 16.70 15.39 -35.31
CA GLY A 391 15.41 14.77 -35.70
C GLY A 391 15.47 13.26 -35.83
N GLN A 392 16.55 12.60 -35.37
CA GLN A 392 16.70 11.14 -35.39
C GLN A 392 15.59 10.46 -34.56
N ASN A 393 15.33 9.19 -34.86
CA ASN A 393 14.42 8.36 -34.07
C ASN A 393 15.15 7.67 -32.93
N TYR A 394 14.65 7.80 -31.72
CA TYR A 394 15.22 7.21 -30.51
C TYR A 394 14.38 6.05 -29.95
N PHE A 395 13.27 5.70 -30.61
CA PHE A 395 12.51 4.51 -30.26
C PHE A 395 13.16 3.25 -30.86
N PRO A 396 12.93 2.07 -30.24
CA PRO A 396 13.40 0.80 -30.80
C PRO A 396 12.98 0.59 -32.25
N ASP A 397 13.86 -0.09 -33.01
CA ASP A 397 13.52 -0.51 -34.36
C ASP A 397 12.28 -1.44 -34.36
N GLY A 398 11.34 -1.21 -35.23
CA GLY A 398 10.05 -1.92 -35.28
C GLY A 398 8.98 -1.35 -34.35
N MET A 399 9.28 -0.35 -33.54
CA MET A 399 8.31 0.37 -32.74
C MET A 399 7.94 1.70 -33.40
N SER A 400 6.64 1.93 -33.61
CA SER A 400 6.16 3.23 -34.03
C SER A 400 6.39 4.29 -32.96
N ARG A 401 6.72 5.51 -33.40
CA ARG A 401 6.88 6.63 -32.48
C ARG A 401 5.61 6.88 -31.69
N ALA A 402 5.67 6.71 -30.37
CA ALA A 402 4.55 6.93 -29.46
C ALA A 402 4.58 8.33 -28.84
N LYS A 403 3.42 8.84 -28.45
CA LYS A 403 3.26 10.08 -27.71
C LYS A 403 2.66 9.78 -26.35
N TYR A 404 3.50 9.73 -25.32
CA TYR A 404 3.09 9.46 -23.94
C TYR A 404 2.68 10.74 -23.21
N TYR A 405 3.52 11.79 -23.28
CA TYR A 405 3.30 13.05 -22.59
C TYR A 405 2.48 14.02 -23.44
N ASN A 406 1.35 14.46 -22.90
CA ASN A 406 0.44 15.41 -23.52
C ASN A 406 0.16 16.53 -22.51
N PRO A 407 0.91 17.65 -22.57
CA PRO A 407 0.73 18.80 -21.68
C PRO A 407 -0.66 19.43 -21.84
N VAL A 408 -1.21 19.93 -20.74
CA VAL A 408 -2.48 20.69 -20.73
C VAL A 408 -2.24 22.19 -20.91
N ASP A 409 -3.28 22.93 -21.30
CA ASP A 409 -3.21 24.39 -21.48
C ASP A 409 -3.37 25.14 -20.14
N ARG A 410 -2.57 24.74 -19.11
CA ARG A 410 -2.58 25.33 -17.78
C ARG A 410 -1.16 25.56 -17.26
N GLY A 411 -0.97 26.66 -16.56
CA GLY A 411 0.31 27.01 -15.95
C GLY A 411 1.49 26.94 -16.92
N PHE A 412 2.61 26.45 -16.46
CA PHE A 412 3.85 26.34 -17.25
C PHE A 412 3.76 25.29 -18.38
N GLU A 413 2.83 24.33 -18.30
CA GLU A 413 2.67 23.36 -19.40
C GLU A 413 2.25 23.99 -20.73
N ARG A 414 1.70 25.21 -20.73
CA ARG A 414 1.48 25.98 -21.98
C ARG A 414 2.77 26.23 -22.74
N GLU A 415 3.83 26.58 -22.03
CA GLU A 415 5.15 26.80 -22.64
C GLU A 415 5.80 25.48 -23.07
N ILE A 416 5.65 24.43 -22.28
CA ILE A 416 6.14 23.09 -22.64
C ILE A 416 5.45 22.60 -23.92
N LYS A 417 4.13 22.80 -24.04
CA LYS A 417 3.35 22.45 -25.23
C LYS A 417 3.90 23.10 -26.50
N LYS A 418 4.16 24.42 -26.45
CA LYS A 418 4.76 25.16 -27.57
C LYS A 418 6.13 24.60 -27.97
N ARG A 419 6.99 24.26 -26.98
CA ARG A 419 8.28 23.65 -27.24
C ARG A 419 8.17 22.28 -27.89
N ILE A 420 7.26 21.44 -27.44
CA ILE A 420 7.03 20.11 -28.05
C ILE A 420 6.53 20.25 -29.49
N GLU A 421 5.56 21.14 -29.74
CA GLU A 421 5.05 21.42 -31.08
C GLU A 421 6.14 21.93 -32.01
N TYR A 422 7.04 22.80 -31.54
CA TYR A 422 8.19 23.27 -32.29
C TYR A 422 9.12 22.10 -32.70
N PHE A 423 9.52 21.24 -31.74
CA PHE A 423 10.39 20.10 -32.03
C PHE A 423 9.71 19.04 -32.90
N ASP A 424 8.39 18.85 -32.78
CA ASP A 424 7.66 17.93 -33.62
C ASP A 424 7.60 18.45 -35.07
N ARG A 425 7.49 19.76 -35.28
CA ARG A 425 7.57 20.39 -36.59
C ARG A 425 8.97 20.23 -37.21
N LEU A 426 10.01 20.61 -36.49
CA LEU A 426 11.41 20.45 -36.96
C LEU A 426 11.72 19.00 -37.31
N ARG A 427 11.24 18.04 -36.55
CA ARG A 427 11.46 16.62 -36.86
C ARG A 427 10.82 16.21 -38.16
N LYS A 428 9.61 16.66 -38.46
CA LYS A 428 8.93 16.39 -39.71
C LYS A 428 9.69 16.98 -40.88
N GLU A 429 10.15 18.23 -40.76
CA GLU A 429 10.92 18.92 -41.79
C GLU A 429 12.24 18.20 -42.09
N LYS A 430 12.98 17.79 -41.07
CA LYS A 430 14.26 17.06 -41.25
C LYS A 430 14.05 15.67 -41.81
N GLN A 431 13.00 14.95 -41.41
CA GLN A 431 12.68 13.64 -41.96
C GLN A 431 12.27 13.72 -43.45
N ALA A 432 11.55 14.77 -43.86
CA ALA A 432 11.24 15.01 -45.26
C ALA A 432 12.49 15.25 -46.10
N LYS A 433 13.40 16.14 -45.65
CA LYS A 433 14.68 16.41 -46.30
C LYS A 433 15.60 15.19 -46.39
N MET A 434 15.57 14.27 -45.40
CA MET A 434 16.34 13.02 -45.44
C MET A 434 15.79 12.03 -46.48
N LYS A 435 14.47 11.99 -46.70
CA LYS A 435 13.84 11.15 -47.74
C LYS A 435 14.19 11.67 -49.15
N GLU A 436 14.06 12.96 -49.36
CA GLU A 436 14.41 13.60 -50.66
C GLU A 436 15.89 13.44 -51.07
N LYS A 437 16.81 13.19 -50.10
CA LYS A 437 18.23 12.93 -50.39
C LYS A 437 18.54 11.47 -50.68
N ASN A 438 17.65 10.55 -50.34
CA ASN A 438 17.84 9.11 -50.54
C ASN A 438 17.04 8.55 -51.74
N ASP A 439 16.15 9.37 -52.31
CA ASP A 439 15.50 9.16 -53.59
C ASP A 439 16.32 9.86 -54.69
#